data_63a77f1019e41449b3a12a3f0ab24447
#
_entry.id   63a77f1019e41449b3a12a3f0ab24447
#
_cell.length_a   1.000
_cell.length_b   1.000
_cell.length_c   1.000
_cell.angle_alpha   90.00
_cell.angle_beta   90.00
_cell.angle_gamma   90.00
#
_symmetry.space_group_name_H-M   'P 1'
#
loop_
_entity.id
_entity.type
_entity.pdbx_description
1 polymer ?
#
loop_
_entity_poly.entity_id
_entity_poly.type
_entity_poly.pdbx_seq_one_letter_code
_entity_poly.pdbx_strand_id
1 'polypeptide(L)'
;MENEFEEKYRTLFRRYYAGLSFYAARLVGEDDAEDIVQDVFLEIWKRKDTVELGGQIQSFLYRSVYTRAINVLNHKAVVENYTAEEAELMKKKLEYYQPDQ
;
A
#
# COMPACT_ATOMS: atom_id res chain seq x y z
N MET A 1 -21.37 -20.41 -6.72
CA MET A 1 -20.05 -20.91 -7.15
C MET A 1 -19.13 -19.75 -7.43
N GLU A 2 -17.92 -19.76 -6.87
CA GLU A 2 -16.96 -18.71 -7.11
C GLU A 2 -16.37 -18.84 -8.50
N ASN A 3 -16.10 -17.71 -9.13
CA ASN A 3 -15.38 -17.70 -10.39
C ASN A 3 -13.87 -17.74 -10.14
N GLU A 4 -13.11 -17.90 -11.20
CA GLU A 4 -11.66 -18.01 -11.13
C GLU A 4 -11.01 -16.77 -10.52
N PHE A 5 -11.52 -15.58 -10.83
CA PHE A 5 -10.99 -14.34 -10.27
C PHE A 5 -11.18 -14.30 -8.75
N GLU A 6 -12.37 -14.67 -8.27
CA GLU A 6 -12.63 -14.64 -6.82
C GLU A 6 -11.71 -15.57 -6.05
N GLU A 7 -11.42 -16.75 -6.58
CA GLU A 7 -10.48 -17.68 -5.95
C GLU A 7 -9.08 -17.12 -5.91
N LYS A 8 -8.61 -16.56 -7.03
CA LYS A 8 -7.28 -15.96 -7.10
C LYS A 8 -7.17 -14.74 -6.18
N TYR A 9 -8.21 -13.93 -6.12
CA TYR A 9 -8.26 -12.75 -5.27
C TYR A 9 -8.17 -13.15 -3.79
N ARG A 10 -8.92 -14.17 -3.39
CA ARG A 10 -8.87 -14.66 -2.01
C ARG A 10 -7.49 -15.20 -1.65
N THR A 11 -6.87 -15.93 -2.55
CA THR A 11 -5.52 -16.45 -2.35
C THR A 11 -4.51 -15.30 -2.23
N LEU A 12 -4.64 -14.31 -3.08
CA LEU A 12 -3.81 -13.11 -3.06
C LEU A 12 -3.94 -12.37 -1.73
N PHE A 13 -5.16 -12.18 -1.27
CA PHE A 13 -5.43 -11.52 0.01
C PHE A 13 -4.75 -12.26 1.16
N ARG A 14 -4.96 -13.56 1.24
CA ARG A 14 -4.37 -14.38 2.30
C ARG A 14 -2.84 -14.35 2.27
N ARG A 15 -2.27 -14.34 1.08
CA ARG A 15 -0.83 -14.40 0.94
C ARG A 15 -0.15 -13.07 1.30
N TYR A 16 -0.73 -11.95 0.91
CA TYR A 16 -0.05 -10.67 0.98
C TYR A 16 -0.55 -9.70 2.03
N TYR A 17 -1.73 -9.92 2.59
CA TYR A 17 -2.34 -8.93 3.50
C TYR A 17 -1.44 -8.60 4.69
N ALA A 18 -0.91 -9.61 5.36
CA ALA A 18 -0.08 -9.39 6.55
C ALA A 18 1.22 -8.67 6.23
N GLY A 19 1.90 -9.07 5.14
CA GLY A 19 3.15 -8.44 4.73
C GLY A 19 2.95 -6.99 4.30
N LEU A 20 1.89 -6.73 3.54
CA LEU A 20 1.56 -5.36 3.12
C LEU A 20 1.19 -4.48 4.30
N SER A 21 0.45 -5.03 5.26
CA SER A 21 0.06 -4.29 6.47
C SER A 21 1.28 -3.94 7.31
N PHE A 22 2.22 -4.87 7.45
CA PHE A 22 3.47 -4.63 8.15
C PHE A 22 4.27 -3.52 7.45
N TYR A 23 4.38 -3.60 6.14
CA TYR A 23 5.09 -2.60 5.35
C TYR A 23 4.43 -1.22 5.47
N ALA A 24 3.12 -1.16 5.32
CA ALA A 24 2.37 0.09 5.44
C ALA A 24 2.54 0.70 6.84
N ALA A 25 2.50 -0.13 7.88
CA ALA A 25 2.66 0.34 9.26
C ALA A 25 4.04 0.97 9.50
N ARG A 26 5.07 0.44 8.83
CA ARG A 26 6.41 1.03 8.91
C ARG A 26 6.44 2.43 8.31
N LEU A 27 5.62 2.68 7.31
CA LEU A 27 5.57 3.98 6.63
C LEU A 27 4.69 4.99 7.35
N VAL A 28 3.48 4.59 7.74
CA VAL A 28 2.46 5.55 8.21
C VAL A 28 1.96 5.28 9.62
N GLY A 29 2.41 4.20 10.28
CA GLY A 29 1.89 3.78 11.56
C GLY A 29 0.70 2.83 11.40
N GLU A 30 0.35 2.16 12.50
CA GLU A 30 -0.66 1.10 12.47
C GLU A 30 -2.06 1.60 12.14
N ASP A 31 -2.41 2.79 12.63
CA ASP A 31 -3.77 3.32 12.46
C ASP A 31 -4.12 3.56 10.99
N ASP A 32 -3.19 4.10 10.23
CA ASP A 32 -3.43 4.41 8.82
C ASP A 32 -3.12 3.23 7.90
N ALA A 33 -2.30 2.27 8.37
CA ALA A 33 -1.85 1.16 7.53
C ALA A 33 -2.99 0.27 7.07
N GLU A 34 -3.91 -0.05 7.95
CA GLU A 34 -5.04 -0.91 7.61
C GLU A 34 -5.89 -0.32 6.50
N ASP A 35 -6.18 0.98 6.60
CA ASP A 35 -6.96 1.67 5.58
C ASP A 35 -6.26 1.64 4.22
N ILE A 36 -4.95 1.85 4.21
CA ILE A 36 -4.18 1.81 2.98
C ILE A 36 -4.26 0.44 2.31
N VAL A 37 -4.04 -0.62 3.09
CA VAL A 37 -4.04 -1.98 2.53
C VAL A 37 -5.42 -2.37 2.04
N GLN A 38 -6.47 -2.05 2.80
CA GLN A 38 -7.84 -2.30 2.39
C GLN A 38 -8.16 -1.57 1.08
N ASP A 39 -7.73 -0.33 0.95
CA ASP A 39 -7.94 0.45 -0.27
C ASP A 39 -7.24 -0.17 -1.48
N VAL A 40 -6.03 -0.70 -1.29
CA VAL A 40 -5.32 -1.39 -2.37
C VAL A 40 -6.11 -2.60 -2.87
N PHE A 41 -6.57 -3.44 -1.95
CA PHE A 41 -7.35 -4.63 -2.33
C PHE A 41 -8.71 -4.26 -2.92
N LEU A 42 -9.35 -3.22 -2.40
CA LEU A 42 -10.61 -2.73 -2.95
C LEU A 42 -10.43 -2.24 -4.39
N GLU A 43 -9.33 -1.55 -4.67
CA GLU A 43 -9.02 -1.09 -6.03
C GLU A 43 -8.85 -2.25 -6.99
N ILE A 44 -8.18 -3.33 -6.57
CA ILE A 44 -8.06 -4.53 -7.38
C ILE A 44 -9.43 -5.13 -7.66
N TRP A 45 -10.28 -5.21 -6.65
CA TRP A 45 -11.63 -5.74 -6.81
C TRP A 45 -12.45 -4.92 -7.82
N LYS A 46 -12.34 -3.60 -7.74
CA LYS A 46 -13.05 -2.72 -8.68
C LYS A 46 -12.56 -2.89 -10.12
N ARG A 47 -11.31 -3.31 -10.29
CA ARG A 47 -10.71 -3.52 -11.62
C ARG A 47 -10.70 -4.99 -12.03
N LYS A 48 -11.55 -5.81 -11.46
CA LYS A 48 -11.52 -7.25 -11.66
C LYS A 48 -11.62 -7.68 -13.13
N ASP A 49 -12.21 -6.87 -13.97
CA ASP A 49 -12.37 -7.17 -15.40
C ASP A 49 -11.12 -6.86 -16.23
N THR A 50 -10.17 -6.12 -15.68
CA THR A 50 -9.00 -5.65 -16.41
C THR A 50 -7.66 -6.00 -15.74
N VAL A 51 -7.65 -6.37 -14.47
CA VAL A 51 -6.41 -6.64 -13.74
C VAL A 51 -6.06 -8.12 -13.82
N GLU A 52 -4.77 -8.41 -13.96
CA GLU A 52 -4.27 -9.78 -13.91
C GLU A 52 -3.63 -10.06 -12.55
N LEU A 53 -4.05 -11.15 -11.91
CA LEU A 53 -3.58 -11.53 -10.58
C LEU A 53 -2.48 -12.57 -10.69
N GLY A 54 -1.37 -12.21 -11.32
CA GLY A 54 -0.23 -13.09 -11.47
C GLY A 54 1.00 -12.30 -11.86
N GLY A 55 2.07 -12.97 -12.19
CA GLY A 55 3.29 -12.31 -12.67
C GLY A 55 3.81 -11.24 -11.73
N GLN A 56 3.62 -10.00 -12.08
CA GLN A 56 4.15 -8.83 -11.35
C GLN A 56 3.25 -8.32 -10.22
N ILE A 57 2.27 -9.10 -9.78
CA ILE A 57 1.30 -8.61 -8.80
C ILE A 57 1.94 -8.20 -7.46
N GLN A 58 2.95 -8.90 -7.00
CA GLN A 58 3.62 -8.53 -5.75
C GLN A 58 4.22 -7.13 -5.84
N SER A 59 4.95 -6.84 -6.91
CA SER A 59 5.54 -5.52 -7.12
C SER A 59 4.46 -4.45 -7.20
N PHE A 60 3.37 -4.74 -7.90
CA PHE A 60 2.23 -3.83 -7.99
C PHE A 60 1.65 -3.52 -6.63
N LEU A 61 1.45 -4.55 -5.79
CA LEU A 61 0.87 -4.37 -4.46
C LEU A 61 1.74 -3.47 -3.58
N TYR A 62 3.04 -3.73 -3.53
CA TYR A 62 3.95 -2.95 -2.70
C TYR A 62 4.09 -1.51 -3.20
N ARG A 63 4.13 -1.30 -4.51
CA ARG A 63 4.16 0.05 -5.07
C ARG A 63 2.86 0.80 -4.80
N SER A 64 1.73 0.11 -4.85
CA SER A 64 0.43 0.74 -4.56
C SER A 64 0.34 1.20 -3.12
N VAL A 65 0.82 0.37 -2.19
CA VAL A 65 0.89 0.75 -0.77
C VAL A 65 1.82 1.94 -0.60
N TYR A 66 2.98 1.91 -1.22
CA TYR A 66 3.97 2.99 -1.12
C TYR A 66 3.40 4.32 -1.62
N THR A 67 2.76 4.32 -2.78
CA THR A 67 2.17 5.53 -3.35
C THR A 67 1.09 6.12 -2.43
N ARG A 68 0.24 5.27 -1.88
CA ARG A 68 -0.80 5.71 -0.94
C ARG A 68 -0.20 6.24 0.36
N ALA A 69 0.89 5.60 0.82
CA ALA A 69 1.60 6.06 2.02
C ALA A 69 2.22 7.44 1.82
N ILE A 70 2.79 7.70 0.65
CA ILE A 70 3.30 9.03 0.32
C ILE A 70 2.20 10.07 0.45
N ASN A 71 1.02 9.79 -0.09
CA ASN A 71 -0.10 10.73 -0.04
C ASN A 71 -0.55 11.00 1.40
N VAL A 72 -0.61 9.95 2.23
CA VAL A 72 -0.97 10.09 3.65
C VAL A 72 0.06 10.95 4.38
N LEU A 73 1.34 10.67 4.17
CA LEU A 73 2.41 11.40 4.86
C LEU A 73 2.49 12.85 4.42
N ASN A 74 2.29 13.13 3.13
CA ASN A 74 2.26 14.51 2.63
C ASN A 74 1.09 15.28 3.22
N HIS A 75 -0.07 14.65 3.31
CA HIS A 75 -1.23 15.27 3.93
C HIS A 75 -0.98 15.58 5.41
N LYS A 76 -0.39 14.63 6.14
CA LYS A 76 -0.01 14.84 7.54
C LYS A 76 0.96 16.00 7.71
N ALA A 77 1.96 16.07 6.84
CA ALA A 77 2.97 17.13 6.91
C ALA A 77 2.33 18.52 6.77
N VAL A 78 1.33 18.65 5.91
CA VAL A 78 0.60 19.90 5.72
C VAL A 78 -0.29 20.20 6.92
N VAL A 79 -1.11 19.24 7.33
CA VAL A 79 -2.09 19.42 8.41
C VAL A 79 -1.40 19.70 9.75
N GLU A 80 -0.34 18.98 10.05
CA GLU A 80 0.41 19.11 11.30
C GLU A 80 1.54 20.14 11.22
N ASN A 81 1.65 20.81 10.10
CA ASN A 81 2.62 21.88 9.89
C ASN A 81 4.05 21.47 10.24
N TYR A 82 4.55 20.46 9.57
CA TYR A 82 5.89 19.91 9.82
C TYR A 82 6.98 20.96 9.67
N THR A 83 7.98 20.89 10.55
CA THR A 83 9.20 21.67 10.41
C THR A 83 10.03 21.12 9.25
N ALA A 84 11.04 21.91 8.83
CA ALA A 84 11.96 21.46 7.79
C ALA A 84 12.70 20.18 8.19
N GLU A 85 13.04 20.02 9.47
CA GLU A 85 13.68 18.80 9.97
C GLU A 85 12.77 17.60 9.89
N GLU A 86 11.51 17.76 10.29
CA GLU A 86 10.52 16.70 10.23
C GLU A 86 10.24 16.27 8.77
N ALA A 87 10.17 17.25 7.88
CA ALA A 87 9.96 16.96 6.45
C ALA A 87 11.15 16.19 5.86
N GLU A 88 12.37 16.55 6.27
CA GLU A 88 13.57 15.85 5.80
C GLU A 88 13.63 14.42 6.31
N LEU A 89 13.27 14.20 7.57
CA LEU A 89 13.23 12.85 8.14
C LEU A 89 12.18 11.98 7.42
N MET A 90 11.03 12.56 7.11
CA MET A 90 9.99 11.87 6.35
C MET A 90 10.51 11.46 4.97
N LYS A 91 11.22 12.37 4.29
CA LYS A 91 11.79 12.11 2.98
C LYS A 91 12.80 10.98 3.02
N LYS A 92 13.68 10.97 4.01
CA LYS A 92 14.66 9.88 4.18
C LYS A 92 13.99 8.54 4.44
N LYS A 93 12.94 8.52 5.25
CA LYS A 93 12.17 7.31 5.50
C LYS A 93 11.56 6.77 4.23
N LEU A 94 10.98 7.64 3.41
CA LEU A 94 10.38 7.24 2.14
C LEU A 94 11.42 6.69 1.17
N GLU A 95 12.60 7.27 1.11
CA GLU A 95 13.69 6.76 0.29
C GLU A 95 14.14 5.37 0.75
N TYR A 96 14.27 5.18 2.06
CA TYR A 96 14.71 3.92 2.65
C TYR A 96 13.74 2.77 2.33
N TYR A 97 12.44 3.03 2.42
CA TYR A 97 11.41 2.01 2.25
C TYR A 97 10.88 1.92 0.83
N GLN A 98 11.45 2.65 -0.11
CA GLN A 98 10.98 2.61 -1.50
C GLN A 98 11.07 1.18 -2.04
N PRO A 99 9.98 0.65 -2.63
CA PRO A 99 10.00 -0.71 -3.19
C PRO A 99 10.97 -0.80 -4.36
N ASP A 100 11.58 -1.96 -4.53
CA ASP A 100 12.40 -2.23 -5.69
C ASP A 100 11.53 -2.21 -6.95
N GLN A 101 12.09 -1.75 -8.03
CA GLN A 101 11.40 -1.64 -9.31
C GLN A 101 11.59 -2.89 -10.15
#